data_818d5a301af139fa25b3248b2c30120f
#
_entry.id   818d5a301af139fa25b3248b2c30120f
#
_cell.length_a   1.000
_cell.length_b   1.000
_cell.length_c   1.000
_cell.angle_alpha   90.00
_cell.angle_beta   90.00
_cell.angle_gamma   90.00
#
_symmetry.space_group_name_H-M   'P 1'
#
loop_
_entity.id
_entity.type
_entity.pdbx_description
1 polymer ?
#
loop_
_entity_poly.entity_id
_entity_poly.type
_entity_poly.pdbx_seq_one_letter_code
_entity_poly.pdbx_strand_id
1 'polypeptide(L)'
;FFEGFPRDAHPMAVLSSAVSALSTFYQDSLDPFDKDQVEISTIRLLAKFPTIASYAHQKSIGRPLLYPDNSLGYVENFLRMTFGVPSEPYEVDPVLVDVLDMLFILHADHEQNCSTSTVRLVGSSHANLFASVSAGVNALFGPLHGGANQAVLEMLQDIYNSGGDVKAFVEKVKRKEKGVRLMGFGHRVYRNYDPRAAIVKKAAQEVLSRTGQGDPLLDLAMSLEEIALNDEYFIERKLYPNVDFYTGLIYKAMGFPTEMFTVLFAIGRLPGWIAQWREMIEDPM
;
A
#
# COMPACT_ATOMS: atom_id res chain seq x y z
N PHE A 1 -7.68 17.91 15.13
CA PHE A 1 -8.41 16.72 14.69
C PHE A 1 -7.69 15.43 15.13
N PHE A 2 -6.41 15.27 14.83
CA PHE A 2 -5.65 14.04 15.15
C PHE A 2 -5.51 13.76 16.65
N GLU A 3 -5.54 14.77 17.50
CA GLU A 3 -5.47 14.59 18.96
C GLU A 3 -6.66 13.81 19.53
N GLY A 4 -7.80 13.83 18.84
CA GLY A 4 -8.98 13.07 19.20
C GLY A 4 -8.90 11.56 18.98
N PHE A 5 -7.92 11.06 18.22
CA PHE A 5 -7.73 9.63 18.02
C PHE A 5 -6.93 8.99 19.16
N PRO A 6 -7.27 7.77 19.58
CA PRO A 6 -6.43 6.98 20.45
C PRO A 6 -5.03 6.78 19.85
N ARG A 7 -4.01 6.66 20.70
CA ARG A 7 -2.64 6.48 20.24
C ARG A 7 -2.43 5.12 19.51
N ASP A 8 -3.17 4.12 19.92
CA ASP A 8 -3.16 2.76 19.36
C ASP A 8 -4.16 2.57 18.20
N ALA A 9 -4.79 3.65 17.71
CA ALA A 9 -5.69 3.58 16.58
C ALA A 9 -4.94 3.11 15.33
N HIS A 10 -5.51 2.12 14.63
CA HIS A 10 -4.92 1.61 13.39
C HIS A 10 -4.86 2.71 12.33
N PRO A 11 -3.71 2.94 11.66
CA PRO A 11 -3.54 4.07 10.74
C PRO A 11 -4.52 4.07 9.56
N MET A 12 -4.99 2.90 9.11
CA MET A 12 -6.05 2.83 8.09
C MET A 12 -7.40 3.39 8.57
N ALA A 13 -7.77 3.14 9.84
CA ALA A 13 -8.98 3.69 10.41
C ALA A 13 -8.87 5.22 10.57
N VAL A 14 -7.71 5.71 11.01
CA VAL A 14 -7.41 7.15 11.08
C VAL A 14 -7.48 7.78 9.68
N LEU A 15 -6.85 7.15 8.68
CA LEU A 15 -6.84 7.61 7.29
C LEU A 15 -8.27 7.73 6.73
N SER A 16 -9.07 6.68 6.85
CA SER A 16 -10.46 6.67 6.39
C SER A 16 -11.28 7.79 7.05
N SER A 17 -11.19 7.90 8.37
CA SER A 17 -11.92 8.92 9.13
C SER A 17 -11.51 10.34 8.75
N ALA A 18 -10.20 10.59 8.61
CA ALA A 18 -9.68 11.90 8.26
C ALA A 18 -10.03 12.28 6.81
N VAL A 19 -9.98 11.34 5.86
CA VAL A 19 -10.39 11.58 4.47
C VAL A 19 -11.88 11.94 4.40
N SER A 20 -12.75 11.19 5.10
CA SER A 20 -14.17 11.52 5.16
C SER A 20 -14.40 12.90 5.77
N ALA A 21 -13.67 13.26 6.84
CA ALA A 21 -13.77 14.55 7.50
C ALA A 21 -13.40 15.73 6.60
N LEU A 22 -12.61 15.55 5.54
CA LEU A 22 -12.31 16.62 4.57
C LEU A 22 -13.57 17.24 3.98
N SER A 23 -14.66 16.46 3.84
CA SER A 23 -15.96 17.00 3.42
C SER A 23 -16.49 18.10 4.33
N THR A 24 -16.14 18.09 5.62
CA THR A 24 -16.57 19.09 6.60
C THR A 24 -15.75 20.37 6.55
N PHE A 25 -14.50 20.28 6.07
CA PHE A 25 -13.59 21.43 5.97
C PHE A 25 -13.65 22.11 4.60
N TYR A 26 -14.11 21.41 3.55
CA TYR A 26 -14.15 21.88 2.16
C TYR A 26 -15.54 21.82 1.57
N GLN A 27 -16.51 22.40 2.29
CA GLN A 27 -17.93 22.42 1.90
C GLN A 27 -18.20 23.19 0.60
N ASP A 28 -17.26 24.00 0.16
CA ASP A 28 -17.30 24.81 -1.07
C ASP A 28 -16.94 24.02 -2.34
N SER A 29 -16.62 22.74 -2.24
CA SER A 29 -16.11 21.94 -3.35
C SER A 29 -16.61 20.49 -3.34
N LEU A 30 -17.88 20.28 -3.01
CA LEU A 30 -18.46 18.94 -2.86
C LEU A 30 -19.35 18.50 -4.03
N ASP A 31 -19.69 19.41 -4.96
CA ASP A 31 -20.53 19.08 -6.11
C ASP A 31 -19.76 18.22 -7.12
N PRO A 32 -20.19 16.95 -7.35
CA PRO A 32 -19.52 16.04 -8.28
C PRO A 32 -19.69 16.42 -9.76
N PHE A 33 -20.62 17.32 -10.08
CA PHE A 33 -20.90 17.77 -11.45
C PHE A 33 -20.27 19.12 -11.80
N ASP A 34 -19.78 19.85 -10.81
CA ASP A 34 -19.01 21.08 -11.02
C ASP A 34 -17.52 20.73 -11.25
N LYS A 35 -17.04 20.96 -12.47
CA LYS A 35 -15.68 20.59 -12.88
C LYS A 35 -14.59 21.28 -12.05
N ASP A 36 -14.79 22.54 -11.67
CA ASP A 36 -13.81 23.31 -10.90
C ASP A 36 -13.76 22.78 -9.46
N GLN A 37 -14.91 22.42 -8.89
CA GLN A 37 -14.98 21.80 -7.56
C GLN A 37 -14.36 20.39 -7.55
N VAL A 38 -14.58 19.60 -8.58
CA VAL A 38 -13.96 18.28 -8.74
C VAL A 38 -12.45 18.42 -8.85
N GLU A 39 -11.94 19.35 -9.64
CA GLU A 39 -10.51 19.58 -9.81
C GLU A 39 -9.84 20.01 -8.51
N ILE A 40 -10.38 21.01 -7.82
CA ILE A 40 -9.80 21.46 -6.54
C ILE A 40 -9.88 20.37 -5.45
N SER A 41 -10.94 19.56 -5.42
CA SER A 41 -11.06 18.44 -4.49
C SER A 41 -10.06 17.33 -4.81
N THR A 42 -9.80 17.07 -6.08
CA THR A 42 -8.75 16.15 -6.54
C THR A 42 -7.38 16.59 -6.03
N ILE A 43 -7.02 17.86 -6.25
CA ILE A 43 -5.73 18.43 -5.80
C ILE A 43 -5.63 18.38 -4.27
N ARG A 44 -6.68 18.80 -3.56
CA ARG A 44 -6.73 18.76 -2.09
C ARG A 44 -6.52 17.35 -1.55
N LEU A 45 -7.17 16.37 -2.15
CA LEU A 45 -7.08 14.98 -1.72
C LEU A 45 -5.68 14.40 -1.95
N LEU A 46 -5.14 14.57 -3.16
CA LEU A 46 -3.78 14.13 -3.49
C LEU A 46 -2.72 14.75 -2.56
N ALA A 47 -2.82 16.06 -2.30
CA ALA A 47 -1.86 16.76 -1.46
C ALA A 47 -1.98 16.39 0.04
N LYS A 48 -3.18 16.12 0.54
CA LYS A 48 -3.42 15.87 1.97
C LYS A 48 -3.30 14.41 2.38
N PHE A 49 -3.49 13.50 1.45
CA PHE A 49 -3.51 12.07 1.75
C PHE A 49 -2.18 11.57 2.38
N PRO A 50 -1.00 11.89 1.81
CA PRO A 50 0.27 11.52 2.43
C PRO A 50 0.51 12.23 3.76
N THR A 51 0.04 13.47 3.93
CA THR A 51 0.11 14.20 5.20
C THR A 51 -0.72 13.49 6.27
N ILE A 52 -1.95 13.09 5.95
CA ILE A 52 -2.83 12.34 6.87
C ILE A 52 -2.18 11.01 7.25
N ALA A 53 -1.61 10.30 6.29
CA ALA A 53 -0.93 9.02 6.51
C ALA A 53 0.27 9.17 7.45
N SER A 54 1.12 10.17 7.21
CA SER A 54 2.29 10.48 8.06
C SER A 54 1.86 10.88 9.47
N TYR A 55 0.81 11.68 9.59
CA TYR A 55 0.29 12.13 10.89
C TYR A 55 -0.30 10.97 11.70
N ALA A 56 -0.97 10.02 11.05
CA ALA A 56 -1.45 8.81 11.70
C ALA A 56 -0.28 8.02 12.31
N HIS A 57 0.81 7.86 11.55
CA HIS A 57 2.01 7.18 12.02
C HIS A 57 2.71 7.95 13.16
N GLN A 58 2.98 9.24 12.98
CA GLN A 58 3.64 10.05 14.02
C GLN A 58 2.85 10.08 15.33
N LYS A 59 1.52 10.16 15.24
CA LYS A 59 0.63 10.07 16.40
C LYS A 59 0.77 8.72 17.11
N SER A 60 0.81 7.60 16.39
CA SER A 60 0.88 6.26 16.98
C SER A 60 2.17 6.05 17.77
N ILE A 61 3.28 6.61 17.32
CA ILE A 61 4.58 6.53 18.02
C ILE A 61 4.82 7.68 18.98
N GLY A 62 3.89 8.64 19.09
CA GLY A 62 3.97 9.76 20.04
C GLY A 62 5.00 10.82 19.68
N ARG A 63 5.26 11.02 18.38
CA ARG A 63 6.17 12.04 17.87
C ARG A 63 5.40 13.29 17.42
N PRO A 64 6.07 14.47 17.40
CA PRO A 64 5.49 15.69 16.86
C PRO A 64 5.18 15.56 15.36
N LEU A 65 4.11 16.24 14.93
CA LEU A 65 3.72 16.30 13.53
C LEU A 65 4.61 17.29 12.77
N LEU A 66 5.11 16.89 11.60
CA LEU A 66 5.81 17.76 10.67
C LEU A 66 4.89 18.25 9.57
N TYR A 67 4.88 19.57 9.34
CA TYR A 67 4.18 20.14 8.18
C TYR A 67 4.90 19.79 6.88
N PRO A 68 4.15 19.68 5.75
CA PRO A 68 4.75 19.50 4.45
C PRO A 68 5.70 20.66 4.11
N ASP A 69 6.80 20.32 3.43
CA ASP A 69 7.76 21.26 2.89
C ASP A 69 7.52 21.39 1.37
N ASN A 70 7.12 22.59 0.93
CA ASN A 70 6.76 22.80 -0.48
C ASN A 70 7.97 22.80 -1.43
N SER A 71 9.19 22.74 -0.93
CA SER A 71 10.39 22.62 -1.76
C SER A 71 10.70 21.17 -2.16
N LEU A 72 10.06 20.20 -1.49
CA LEU A 72 10.32 18.78 -1.69
C LEU A 72 9.31 18.15 -2.65
N GLY A 73 9.72 17.08 -3.33
CA GLY A 73 8.84 16.23 -4.13
C GLY A 73 7.83 15.46 -3.27
N TYR A 74 6.85 14.84 -3.92
CA TYR A 74 5.72 14.16 -3.24
C TYR A 74 6.18 13.06 -2.29
N VAL A 75 7.00 12.13 -2.78
CA VAL A 75 7.49 10.97 -2.00
C VAL A 75 8.52 11.41 -0.97
N GLU A 76 9.43 12.29 -1.34
CA GLU A 76 10.45 12.85 -0.45
C GLU A 76 9.80 13.55 0.75
N ASN A 77 8.77 14.36 0.49
CA ASN A 77 8.00 15.06 1.51
C ASN A 77 7.25 14.07 2.43
N PHE A 78 6.66 13.01 1.85
CA PHE A 78 6.01 11.94 2.62
C PHE A 78 6.99 11.24 3.56
N LEU A 79 8.18 10.86 3.07
CA LEU A 79 9.22 10.21 3.89
C LEU A 79 9.70 11.14 5.00
N ARG A 80 9.95 12.42 4.68
CA ARG A 80 10.32 13.42 5.67
C ARG A 80 9.27 13.58 6.76
N MET A 81 7.99 13.71 6.40
CA MET A 81 6.90 13.83 7.38
C MET A 81 6.71 12.57 8.23
N THR A 82 7.03 11.39 7.67
CA THR A 82 6.84 10.11 8.35
C THR A 82 7.96 9.79 9.33
N PHE A 83 9.22 10.09 8.97
CA PHE A 83 10.38 9.68 9.75
C PHE A 83 11.13 10.83 10.41
N GLY A 84 10.99 12.03 9.91
CA GLY A 84 11.63 13.21 10.44
C GLY A 84 11.12 13.63 11.81
N VAL A 85 11.92 14.42 12.50
CA VAL A 85 11.59 15.10 13.76
C VAL A 85 11.90 16.59 13.64
N PRO A 86 11.19 17.50 14.34
CA PRO A 86 11.40 18.94 14.19
C PRO A 86 12.78 19.43 14.64
N SER A 87 13.47 18.68 15.49
CA SER A 87 14.75 19.05 16.09
C SER A 87 15.96 18.79 15.21
N GLU A 88 15.82 18.00 14.15
CA GLU A 88 16.93 17.53 13.33
C GLU A 88 16.56 17.57 11.84
N PRO A 89 17.50 17.95 10.94
CA PRO A 89 17.33 17.78 9.52
C PRO A 89 17.13 16.29 9.19
N TYR A 90 16.19 16.00 8.32
CA TYR A 90 15.97 14.65 7.79
C TYR A 90 16.44 14.63 6.32
N GLU A 91 17.54 13.95 6.09
CA GLU A 91 18.05 13.72 4.73
C GLU A 91 17.42 12.44 4.18
N VAL A 92 16.66 12.58 3.10
CA VAL A 92 16.00 11.45 2.45
C VAL A 92 16.99 10.79 1.48
N ASP A 93 17.17 9.48 1.56
CA ASP A 93 17.95 8.74 0.56
C ASP A 93 17.20 8.75 -0.79
N PRO A 94 17.80 9.31 -1.86
CA PRO A 94 17.14 9.38 -3.17
C PRO A 94 16.70 8.02 -3.73
N VAL A 95 17.43 6.95 -3.42
CA VAL A 95 17.05 5.60 -3.87
C VAL A 95 15.76 5.14 -3.20
N LEU A 96 15.55 5.48 -1.91
CA LEU A 96 14.29 5.17 -1.23
C LEU A 96 13.13 5.99 -1.82
N VAL A 97 13.39 7.23 -2.24
CA VAL A 97 12.40 8.05 -2.97
C VAL A 97 12.02 7.39 -4.28
N ASP A 98 12.99 7.04 -5.12
CA ASP A 98 12.75 6.45 -6.45
C ASP A 98 12.03 5.11 -6.35
N VAL A 99 12.42 4.26 -5.38
CA VAL A 99 11.76 2.96 -5.18
C VAL A 99 10.34 3.12 -4.67
N LEU A 100 10.08 4.04 -3.74
CA LEU A 100 8.72 4.24 -3.22
C LEU A 100 7.82 4.89 -4.27
N ASP A 101 8.33 5.82 -5.07
CA ASP A 101 7.60 6.42 -6.19
C ASP A 101 7.22 5.36 -7.23
N MET A 102 8.17 4.52 -7.61
CA MET A 102 7.93 3.37 -8.49
C MET A 102 6.86 2.44 -7.91
N LEU A 103 6.89 2.13 -6.60
CA LEU A 103 5.87 1.31 -5.97
C LEU A 103 4.49 1.98 -6.01
N PHE A 104 4.38 3.28 -5.78
CA PHE A 104 3.12 4.01 -5.89
C PHE A 104 2.57 3.95 -7.31
N ILE A 105 3.42 4.12 -8.33
CA ILE A 105 3.02 3.99 -9.75
C ILE A 105 2.49 2.57 -10.03
N LEU A 106 3.17 1.52 -9.59
CA LEU A 106 2.76 0.13 -9.80
C LEU A 106 1.43 -0.23 -9.11
N HIS A 107 1.04 0.53 -8.08
CA HIS A 107 -0.22 0.34 -7.35
C HIS A 107 -1.33 1.30 -7.78
N ALA A 108 -1.06 2.26 -8.67
CA ALA A 108 -1.97 3.37 -8.97
C ALA A 108 -3.36 2.91 -9.44
N ASP A 109 -3.43 1.94 -10.33
CA ASP A 109 -4.69 1.33 -10.76
C ASP A 109 -4.52 -0.15 -11.06
N HIS A 110 -5.59 -0.91 -10.91
CA HIS A 110 -5.67 -2.31 -11.34
C HIS A 110 -7.13 -2.71 -11.57
N GLU A 111 -7.76 -2.03 -12.52
CA GLU A 111 -9.17 -2.26 -12.89
C GLU A 111 -10.15 -2.15 -11.70
N GLN A 112 -11.32 -2.78 -11.82
CA GLN A 112 -12.30 -2.81 -10.76
C GLN A 112 -12.02 -3.96 -9.76
N ASN A 113 -11.23 -3.66 -8.76
CA ASN A 113 -11.05 -4.48 -7.56
C ASN A 113 -12.06 -4.06 -6.48
N CYS A 114 -12.01 -4.70 -5.30
CA CYS A 114 -12.95 -4.43 -4.22
C CYS A 114 -13.03 -2.94 -3.84
N SER A 115 -11.90 -2.28 -3.61
CA SER A 115 -11.90 -0.87 -3.21
C SER A 115 -12.31 0.08 -4.33
N THR A 116 -11.85 -0.16 -5.56
CA THR A 116 -12.25 0.63 -6.73
C THR A 116 -13.75 0.49 -7.02
N SER A 117 -14.28 -0.73 -6.97
CA SER A 117 -15.73 -0.96 -7.10
C SER A 117 -16.52 -0.28 -5.99
N THR A 118 -15.99 -0.25 -4.76
CA THR A 118 -16.62 0.46 -3.64
C THR A 118 -16.65 1.97 -3.86
N VAL A 119 -15.55 2.56 -4.34
CA VAL A 119 -15.49 3.99 -4.70
C VAL A 119 -16.54 4.33 -5.76
N ARG A 120 -16.64 3.53 -6.83
CA ARG A 120 -17.63 3.70 -7.89
C ARG A 120 -19.05 3.50 -7.35
N LEU A 121 -19.28 2.48 -6.51
CA LEU A 121 -20.60 2.19 -5.93
C LEU A 121 -21.09 3.36 -5.06
N VAL A 122 -20.25 3.88 -4.17
CA VAL A 122 -20.60 5.04 -3.35
C VAL A 122 -20.76 6.29 -4.20
N GLY A 123 -19.86 6.52 -5.15
CA GLY A 123 -19.94 7.64 -6.09
C GLY A 123 -21.19 7.62 -6.96
N SER A 124 -21.75 6.44 -7.30
CA SER A 124 -22.98 6.31 -8.09
C SER A 124 -24.22 6.89 -7.39
N SER A 125 -24.14 7.12 -6.08
CA SER A 125 -25.16 7.90 -5.35
C SER A 125 -24.95 9.41 -5.40
N HIS A 126 -24.02 9.88 -6.22
CA HIS A 126 -23.54 11.26 -6.32
C HIS A 126 -22.88 11.77 -5.03
N ALA A 127 -22.35 10.86 -4.20
CA ALA A 127 -21.52 11.22 -3.07
C ALA A 127 -20.25 11.94 -3.53
N ASN A 128 -19.82 12.95 -2.77
CA ASN A 128 -18.62 13.71 -3.09
C ASN A 128 -17.36 12.83 -3.10
N LEU A 129 -16.29 13.33 -3.71
CA LEU A 129 -15.03 12.62 -3.90
C LEU A 129 -14.41 12.13 -2.58
N PHE A 130 -14.42 12.96 -1.53
CA PHE A 130 -13.83 12.58 -0.23
C PHE A 130 -14.57 11.40 0.41
N ALA A 131 -15.92 11.43 0.41
CA ALA A 131 -16.74 10.35 0.94
C ALA A 131 -16.55 9.06 0.16
N SER A 132 -16.51 9.13 -1.18
CA SER A 132 -16.30 7.98 -2.05
C SER A 132 -14.93 7.33 -1.86
N VAL A 133 -13.86 8.14 -1.78
CA VAL A 133 -12.50 7.66 -1.53
C VAL A 133 -12.37 7.09 -0.11
N SER A 134 -12.98 7.70 0.89
CA SER A 134 -13.00 7.14 2.26
C SER A 134 -13.62 5.73 2.29
N ALA A 135 -14.68 5.49 1.52
CA ALA A 135 -15.27 4.16 1.38
C ALA A 135 -14.29 3.17 0.72
N GLY A 136 -13.52 3.61 -0.29
CA GLY A 136 -12.45 2.84 -0.90
C GLY A 136 -11.34 2.46 0.10
N VAL A 137 -10.94 3.41 0.96
CA VAL A 137 -9.96 3.17 2.04
C VAL A 137 -10.49 2.09 3.01
N ASN A 138 -11.76 2.17 3.40
CA ASN A 138 -12.38 1.16 4.26
C ASN A 138 -12.42 -0.23 3.61
N ALA A 139 -12.71 -0.30 2.31
CA ALA A 139 -12.69 -1.57 1.58
C ALA A 139 -11.26 -2.14 1.46
N LEU A 140 -10.27 -1.27 1.24
CA LEU A 140 -8.86 -1.67 1.17
C LEU A 140 -8.34 -2.16 2.52
N PHE A 141 -8.85 -1.63 3.63
CA PHE A 141 -8.48 -2.04 4.98
C PHE A 141 -8.82 -3.51 5.28
N GLY A 142 -9.76 -4.10 4.56
CA GLY A 142 -10.13 -5.49 4.73
C GLY A 142 -8.97 -6.46 4.43
N PRO A 143 -8.73 -7.48 5.28
CA PRO A 143 -7.57 -8.39 5.16
C PRO A 143 -7.57 -9.22 3.87
N LEU A 144 -8.71 -9.38 3.22
CA LEU A 144 -8.82 -10.09 1.94
C LEU A 144 -8.52 -9.20 0.71
N HIS A 145 -8.19 -7.93 0.92
CA HIS A 145 -7.87 -6.99 -0.15
C HIS A 145 -6.50 -6.32 0.04
N GLY A 146 -6.34 -5.44 1.03
CA GLY A 146 -5.09 -4.69 1.22
C GLY A 146 -4.04 -5.36 2.10
N GLY A 147 -4.31 -6.53 2.67
CA GLY A 147 -3.43 -7.19 3.64
C GLY A 147 -2.40 -8.16 3.04
N ALA A 148 -2.29 -8.28 1.72
CA ALA A 148 -1.49 -9.34 1.10
C ALA A 148 0.02 -9.19 1.38
N ASN A 149 0.57 -7.99 1.27
CA ASN A 149 2.00 -7.73 1.51
C ASN A 149 2.41 -7.95 2.97
N GLN A 150 1.55 -7.59 3.94
CA GLN A 150 1.76 -7.92 5.35
C GLN A 150 1.74 -9.45 5.56
N ALA A 151 0.75 -10.14 4.99
CA ALA A 151 0.63 -11.58 5.12
C ALA A 151 1.81 -12.34 4.49
N VAL A 152 2.43 -11.82 3.43
CA VAL A 152 3.69 -12.37 2.87
C VAL A 152 4.82 -12.24 3.88
N LEU A 153 4.98 -11.06 4.48
CA LEU A 153 6.04 -10.84 5.47
C LEU A 153 5.89 -11.76 6.69
N GLU A 154 4.66 -11.91 7.19
CA GLU A 154 4.33 -12.82 8.28
C GLU A 154 4.65 -14.29 7.91
N MET A 155 4.26 -14.73 6.72
CA MET A 155 4.58 -16.07 6.20
C MET A 155 6.09 -16.31 6.14
N LEU A 156 6.87 -15.37 5.61
CA LEU A 156 8.33 -15.48 5.54
C LEU A 156 8.95 -15.51 6.94
N GLN A 157 8.43 -14.71 7.87
CA GLN A 157 8.88 -14.70 9.27
C GLN A 157 8.58 -16.04 9.96
N ASP A 158 7.43 -16.64 9.70
CA ASP A 158 7.05 -17.96 10.24
C ASP A 158 7.97 -19.07 9.69
N ILE A 159 8.29 -19.03 8.39
CA ILE A 159 9.26 -19.95 7.80
C ILE A 159 10.62 -19.78 8.50
N TYR A 160 11.09 -18.55 8.65
CA TYR A 160 12.37 -18.25 9.30
C TYR A 160 12.41 -18.78 10.74
N ASN A 161 11.39 -18.45 11.53
CA ASN A 161 11.29 -18.87 12.94
C ASN A 161 11.17 -20.39 13.11
N SER A 162 10.67 -21.09 12.09
CA SER A 162 10.55 -22.55 12.05
C SER A 162 11.81 -23.27 11.57
N GLY A 163 12.92 -22.54 11.42
CA GLY A 163 14.21 -23.10 11.00
C GLY A 163 14.60 -22.84 9.54
N GLY A 164 13.82 -22.05 8.79
CA GLY A 164 14.16 -21.60 7.44
C GLY A 164 14.03 -22.65 6.33
N ASP A 165 13.40 -23.80 6.59
CA ASP A 165 13.25 -24.87 5.59
C ASP A 165 12.10 -24.57 4.62
N VAL A 166 12.44 -23.89 3.53
CA VAL A 166 11.49 -23.53 2.45
C VAL A 166 10.91 -24.77 1.78
N LYS A 167 11.69 -25.86 1.62
CA LYS A 167 11.20 -27.10 0.99
C LYS A 167 10.14 -27.77 1.86
N ALA A 168 10.36 -27.84 3.17
CA ALA A 168 9.37 -28.35 4.10
C ALA A 168 8.08 -27.51 4.09
N PHE A 169 8.19 -26.18 3.99
CA PHE A 169 7.04 -25.30 3.85
C PHE A 169 6.28 -25.58 2.55
N VAL A 170 6.95 -25.70 1.42
CA VAL A 170 6.34 -26.01 0.12
C VAL A 170 5.58 -27.34 0.17
N GLU A 171 6.13 -28.37 0.80
CA GLU A 171 5.43 -29.65 0.97
C GLU A 171 4.15 -29.53 1.82
N LYS A 172 4.15 -28.69 2.86
CA LYS A 172 2.93 -28.38 3.63
C LYS A 172 1.87 -27.67 2.78
N VAL A 173 2.30 -26.71 1.94
CA VAL A 173 1.41 -26.03 0.97
C VAL A 173 0.79 -27.03 0.01
N LYS A 174 1.57 -27.94 -0.58
CA LYS A 174 1.11 -28.99 -1.51
C LYS A 174 0.09 -29.91 -0.86
N ARG A 175 0.29 -30.27 0.40
CA ARG A 175 -0.63 -31.12 1.20
C ARG A 175 -1.84 -30.38 1.69
N LYS A 176 -1.95 -29.04 1.44
CA LYS A 176 -3.02 -28.17 1.94
C LYS A 176 -3.17 -28.27 3.46
N GLU A 177 -2.06 -28.31 4.18
CA GLU A 177 -2.05 -28.43 5.63
C GLU A 177 -2.83 -27.28 6.28
N LYS A 178 -3.64 -27.61 7.27
CA LYS A 178 -4.51 -26.60 7.94
C LYS A 178 -3.66 -25.52 8.59
N GLY A 179 -3.97 -24.27 8.28
CA GLY A 179 -3.26 -23.09 8.81
C GLY A 179 -2.06 -22.65 7.95
N VAL A 180 -1.61 -23.46 6.99
CA VAL A 180 -0.54 -23.08 6.06
C VAL A 180 -1.16 -22.37 4.85
N ARG A 181 -0.70 -21.16 4.55
CA ARG A 181 -1.13 -20.38 3.39
C ARG A 181 0.08 -19.89 2.61
N LEU A 182 0.01 -20.07 1.30
CA LEU A 182 0.96 -19.45 0.37
C LEU A 182 0.48 -18.04 0.04
N MET A 183 1.19 -17.03 0.52
CA MET A 183 0.84 -15.62 0.33
C MET A 183 1.73 -14.99 -0.73
N GLY A 184 1.21 -14.01 -1.49
CA GLY A 184 1.95 -13.31 -2.54
C GLY A 184 2.13 -14.11 -3.83
N PHE A 185 1.35 -15.17 -4.04
CA PHE A 185 1.37 -16.01 -5.23
C PHE A 185 0.01 -16.05 -5.92
N GLY A 186 0.06 -16.08 -7.26
CA GLY A 186 -1.12 -16.09 -8.10
C GLY A 186 -1.78 -14.72 -8.24
N HIS A 187 -2.57 -14.58 -9.28
CA HIS A 187 -3.27 -13.35 -9.58
C HIS A 187 -4.58 -13.64 -10.32
N ARG A 188 -5.62 -12.83 -10.06
CA ARG A 188 -6.93 -13.05 -10.71
C ARG A 188 -6.91 -12.74 -12.21
N VAL A 189 -6.13 -11.74 -12.62
CA VAL A 189 -6.02 -11.29 -14.02
C VAL A 189 -4.83 -11.95 -14.71
N TYR A 190 -3.63 -11.83 -14.14
CA TYR A 190 -2.42 -12.44 -14.72
C TYR A 190 -2.43 -13.95 -14.52
N ARG A 191 -2.47 -14.67 -15.65
CA ARG A 191 -2.38 -16.15 -15.65
C ARG A 191 -0.95 -16.66 -15.79
N ASN A 192 0.01 -15.74 -15.85
CA ASN A 192 1.45 -15.98 -15.89
C ASN A 192 2.10 -15.15 -14.79
N TYR A 193 3.43 -15.05 -14.82
CA TYR A 193 4.19 -14.19 -13.91
C TYR A 193 3.67 -12.74 -13.95
N ASP A 194 3.42 -12.14 -12.79
CA ASP A 194 3.02 -10.73 -12.69
C ASP A 194 4.18 -9.85 -13.16
N PRO A 195 4.03 -9.05 -14.22
CA PRO A 195 5.12 -8.23 -14.76
C PRO A 195 5.68 -7.23 -13.74
N ARG A 196 4.86 -6.84 -12.77
CA ARG A 196 5.27 -5.93 -11.69
C ARG A 196 6.22 -6.62 -10.70
N ALA A 197 6.06 -7.92 -10.46
CA ALA A 197 6.87 -8.67 -9.50
C ALA A 197 8.36 -8.66 -9.86
N ALA A 198 8.72 -8.72 -11.15
CA ALA A 198 10.12 -8.61 -11.58
C ALA A 198 10.74 -7.24 -11.27
N ILE A 199 9.97 -6.17 -11.43
CA ILE A 199 10.39 -4.81 -11.12
C ILE A 199 10.60 -4.66 -9.61
N VAL A 200 9.61 -5.09 -8.82
CA VAL A 200 9.66 -5.02 -7.36
C VAL A 200 10.79 -5.89 -6.77
N LYS A 201 11.05 -7.07 -7.34
CA LYS A 201 12.19 -7.91 -6.96
C LYS A 201 13.53 -7.19 -7.08
N LYS A 202 13.76 -6.52 -8.23
CA LYS A 202 14.98 -5.75 -8.45
C LYS A 202 15.11 -4.60 -7.43
N ALA A 203 14.03 -3.88 -7.18
CA ALA A 203 14.01 -2.82 -6.18
C ALA A 203 14.26 -3.35 -4.76
N ALA A 204 13.72 -4.52 -4.41
CA ALA A 204 13.99 -5.15 -3.11
C ALA A 204 15.48 -5.47 -2.94
N GLN A 205 16.11 -6.03 -3.96
CA GLN A 205 17.56 -6.30 -3.94
C GLN A 205 18.38 -5.02 -3.77
N GLU A 206 18.00 -3.93 -4.44
CA GLU A 206 18.69 -2.65 -4.36
C GLU A 206 18.56 -2.03 -2.96
N VAL A 207 17.35 -1.92 -2.42
CA VAL A 207 17.10 -1.35 -1.09
C VAL A 207 17.80 -2.16 0.00
N LEU A 208 17.65 -3.49 -0.02
CA LEU A 208 18.22 -4.36 1.02
C LEU A 208 19.75 -4.44 0.96
N SER A 209 20.36 -4.27 -0.23
CA SER A 209 21.83 -4.19 -0.35
C SER A 209 22.41 -2.94 0.32
N ARG A 210 21.64 -1.84 0.38
CA ARG A 210 22.06 -0.58 1.01
C ARG A 210 22.00 -0.59 2.53
N THR A 211 21.07 -1.37 3.11
CA THR A 211 20.94 -1.47 4.56
C THR A 211 22.09 -2.24 5.23
N GLY A 212 23.01 -2.79 4.44
CA GLY A 212 24.29 -3.37 4.90
C GLY A 212 24.18 -4.70 5.66
N GLN A 213 22.99 -5.24 5.82
CA GLN A 213 22.75 -6.56 6.42
C GLN A 213 21.94 -7.40 5.43
N GLY A 214 22.46 -8.55 5.06
CA GLY A 214 21.65 -9.55 4.33
C GLY A 214 20.38 -9.83 5.13
N ASP A 215 19.21 -9.53 4.57
CA ASP A 215 17.94 -9.86 5.22
C ASP A 215 17.62 -11.34 4.95
N PRO A 216 17.63 -12.21 5.97
CA PRO A 216 17.35 -13.63 5.81
C PRO A 216 15.97 -13.89 5.21
N LEU A 217 15.03 -12.96 5.33
CA LEU A 217 13.71 -13.06 4.71
C LEU A 217 13.77 -12.86 3.18
N LEU A 218 14.70 -12.04 2.68
CA LEU A 218 14.91 -11.91 1.24
C LEU A 218 15.46 -13.22 0.65
N ASP A 219 16.43 -13.84 1.32
CA ASP A 219 17.00 -15.10 0.86
C ASP A 219 15.95 -16.21 0.85
N LEU A 220 15.08 -16.26 1.87
CA LEU A 220 13.93 -17.17 1.92
C LEU A 220 12.92 -16.89 0.79
N ALA A 221 12.61 -15.61 0.53
CA ALA A 221 11.72 -15.23 -0.55
C ALA A 221 12.28 -15.65 -1.91
N MET A 222 13.55 -15.39 -2.17
CA MET A 222 14.21 -15.80 -3.42
C MET A 222 14.22 -17.32 -3.59
N SER A 223 14.51 -18.06 -2.53
CA SER A 223 14.48 -19.53 -2.54
C SER A 223 13.06 -20.08 -2.78
N LEU A 224 12.05 -19.48 -2.16
CA LEU A 224 10.64 -19.85 -2.37
C LEU A 224 10.19 -19.58 -3.81
N GLU A 225 10.56 -18.42 -4.37
CA GLU A 225 10.29 -18.10 -5.77
C GLU A 225 10.95 -19.09 -6.71
N GLU A 226 12.25 -19.41 -6.50
CA GLU A 226 12.99 -20.36 -7.34
C GLU A 226 12.32 -21.75 -7.36
N ILE A 227 11.90 -22.24 -6.20
CA ILE A 227 11.16 -23.50 -6.11
C ILE A 227 9.83 -23.39 -6.87
N ALA A 228 9.06 -22.33 -6.65
CA ALA A 228 7.76 -22.18 -7.28
C ALA A 228 7.83 -22.07 -8.81
N LEU A 229 8.86 -21.45 -9.35
CA LEU A 229 9.06 -21.32 -10.81
C LEU A 229 9.44 -22.65 -11.48
N ASN A 230 9.97 -23.63 -10.72
CA ASN A 230 10.45 -24.92 -11.24
C ASN A 230 9.59 -26.12 -10.83
N ASP A 231 8.60 -25.95 -9.97
CA ASP A 231 7.79 -27.04 -9.43
C ASP A 231 6.45 -27.14 -10.18
N GLU A 232 6.14 -28.33 -10.70
CA GLU A 232 4.93 -28.61 -11.50
C GLU A 232 3.64 -28.22 -10.78
N TYR A 233 3.55 -28.41 -9.46
CA TYR A 233 2.37 -28.05 -8.68
C TYR A 233 2.01 -26.55 -8.80
N PHE A 234 3.02 -25.68 -8.78
CA PHE A 234 2.86 -24.22 -8.90
C PHE A 234 2.60 -23.82 -10.35
N ILE A 235 3.34 -24.41 -11.29
CA ILE A 235 3.22 -24.11 -12.73
C ILE A 235 1.82 -24.45 -13.23
N GLU A 236 1.31 -25.67 -12.96
CA GLU A 236 -0.02 -26.10 -13.35
C GLU A 236 -1.13 -25.21 -12.78
N ARG A 237 -0.96 -24.71 -11.56
CA ARG A 237 -1.92 -23.85 -10.85
C ARG A 237 -1.68 -22.38 -11.09
N LYS A 238 -0.66 -22.01 -11.88
CA LYS A 238 -0.30 -20.61 -12.20
C LYS A 238 -0.03 -19.78 -10.94
N LEU A 239 0.61 -20.39 -9.96
CA LEU A 239 0.98 -19.77 -8.69
C LEU A 239 2.37 -19.14 -8.82
N TYR A 240 2.45 -18.03 -9.52
CA TYR A 240 3.65 -17.23 -9.66
C TYR A 240 3.65 -16.07 -8.66
N PRO A 241 4.82 -15.57 -8.22
CA PRO A 241 4.91 -14.38 -7.40
C PRO A 241 4.17 -13.19 -8.03
N ASN A 242 3.44 -12.47 -7.21
CA ASN A 242 2.74 -11.24 -7.60
C ASN A 242 3.43 -10.01 -7.00
N VAL A 243 2.88 -8.81 -7.23
CA VAL A 243 3.45 -7.54 -6.79
C VAL A 243 3.67 -7.50 -5.26
N ASP A 244 2.81 -8.14 -4.47
CA ASP A 244 2.87 -8.08 -3.01
C ASP A 244 4.01 -8.92 -2.42
N PHE A 245 4.58 -9.86 -3.19
CA PHE A 245 5.54 -10.84 -2.69
C PHE A 245 6.83 -10.19 -2.16
N TYR A 246 7.34 -9.16 -2.82
CA TYR A 246 8.54 -8.44 -2.39
C TYR A 246 8.26 -7.08 -1.74
N THR A 247 7.07 -6.51 -1.94
CA THR A 247 6.74 -5.16 -1.48
C THR A 247 6.86 -5.01 0.03
N GLY A 248 6.39 -5.99 0.81
CA GLY A 248 6.49 -5.97 2.26
C GLY A 248 7.93 -5.95 2.79
N LEU A 249 8.86 -6.64 2.11
CA LEU A 249 10.29 -6.61 2.45
C LEU A 249 10.90 -5.22 2.23
N ILE A 250 10.52 -4.54 1.13
CA ILE A 250 10.96 -3.18 0.85
C ILE A 250 10.46 -2.23 1.93
N TYR A 251 9.17 -2.25 2.24
CA TYR A 251 8.60 -1.37 3.27
C TYR A 251 9.24 -1.57 4.64
N LYS A 252 9.47 -2.82 5.03
CA LYS A 252 10.21 -3.16 6.26
C LYS A 252 11.63 -2.59 6.25
N ALA A 253 12.36 -2.77 5.13
CA ALA A 253 13.73 -2.27 4.98
C ALA A 253 13.80 -0.73 5.01
N MET A 254 12.76 -0.04 4.55
CA MET A 254 12.61 1.41 4.66
C MET A 254 12.25 1.89 6.07
N GLY A 255 11.94 0.98 7.00
CA GLY A 255 11.59 1.31 8.38
C GLY A 255 10.10 1.50 8.66
N PHE A 256 9.22 1.20 7.71
CA PHE A 256 7.79 1.24 7.95
C PHE A 256 7.33 0.07 8.82
N PRO A 257 6.52 0.31 9.85
CA PRO A 257 5.86 -0.77 10.59
C PRO A 257 4.76 -1.42 9.73
N THR A 258 4.43 -2.67 10.03
CA THR A 258 3.49 -3.47 9.23
C THR A 258 2.10 -2.85 9.12
N GLU A 259 1.65 -2.13 10.14
CA GLU A 259 0.38 -1.42 10.16
C GLU A 259 0.28 -0.31 9.09
N MET A 260 1.44 0.18 8.62
CA MET A 260 1.51 1.19 7.56
C MET A 260 1.48 0.60 6.15
N PHE A 261 1.63 -0.71 5.95
CA PHE A 261 1.74 -1.30 4.62
C PHE A 261 0.50 -1.07 3.76
N THR A 262 -0.69 -1.28 4.32
CA THR A 262 -1.95 -0.99 3.62
C THR A 262 -2.15 0.51 3.40
N VAL A 263 -1.63 1.36 4.28
CA VAL A 263 -1.64 2.83 4.10
C VAL A 263 -0.78 3.24 2.90
N LEU A 264 0.41 2.65 2.75
CA LEU A 264 1.27 2.88 1.58
C LEU A 264 0.58 2.43 0.29
N PHE A 265 -0.09 1.28 0.33
CA PHE A 265 -0.93 0.84 -0.79
C PHE A 265 -2.03 1.87 -1.09
N ALA A 266 -2.71 2.40 -0.09
CA ALA A 266 -3.76 3.40 -0.28
C ALA A 266 -3.22 4.70 -0.92
N ILE A 267 -2.02 5.17 -0.53
CA ILE A 267 -1.37 6.33 -1.16
C ILE A 267 -1.15 6.06 -2.65
N GLY A 268 -0.58 4.93 -3.00
CA GLY A 268 -0.36 4.54 -4.39
C GLY A 268 -1.67 4.40 -5.17
N ARG A 269 -2.72 3.82 -4.59
CA ARG A 269 -4.01 3.58 -5.24
C ARG A 269 -4.90 4.82 -5.37
N LEU A 270 -4.65 5.86 -4.60
CA LEU A 270 -5.47 7.06 -4.59
C LEU A 270 -5.71 7.67 -5.98
N PRO A 271 -4.69 7.86 -6.84
CA PRO A 271 -4.91 8.39 -8.19
C PRO A 271 -5.87 7.54 -9.02
N GLY A 272 -5.77 6.21 -8.92
CA GLY A 272 -6.68 5.29 -9.60
C GLY A 272 -8.12 5.38 -9.08
N TRP A 273 -8.33 5.49 -7.77
CA TRP A 273 -9.67 5.73 -7.21
C TRP A 273 -10.29 7.03 -7.72
N ILE A 274 -9.50 8.11 -7.77
CA ILE A 274 -9.94 9.41 -8.28
C ILE A 274 -10.30 9.31 -9.77
N ALA A 275 -9.44 8.69 -10.57
CA ALA A 275 -9.67 8.50 -12.00
C ALA A 275 -10.95 7.68 -12.27
N GLN A 276 -11.12 6.57 -11.56
CA GLN A 276 -12.29 5.70 -11.66
C GLN A 276 -13.59 6.39 -11.21
N TRP A 277 -13.52 7.23 -10.18
CA TRP A 277 -14.66 8.01 -9.73
C TRP A 277 -15.02 9.09 -10.76
N ARG A 278 -14.04 9.83 -11.30
CA ARG A 278 -14.26 10.86 -12.34
C ARG A 278 -14.86 10.25 -13.60
N GLU A 279 -14.29 9.15 -14.09
CA GLU A 279 -14.83 8.42 -15.25
C GLU A 279 -16.31 8.03 -15.05
N MET A 280 -16.65 7.51 -13.86
CA MET A 280 -18.02 7.10 -13.55
C MET A 280 -18.98 8.31 -13.48
N ILE A 281 -18.55 9.46 -12.94
CA ILE A 281 -19.37 10.68 -12.87
C ILE A 281 -19.57 11.31 -14.27
N GLU A 282 -18.56 11.20 -15.12
CA GLU A 282 -18.59 11.76 -16.49
C GLU A 282 -19.32 10.84 -17.51
N ASP A 283 -19.55 9.58 -17.15
CA ASP A 283 -20.22 8.63 -18.02
C ASP A 283 -21.71 9.00 -18.18
N PRO A 284 -22.20 9.24 -19.41
CA PRO A 284 -23.60 9.55 -19.61
C PRO A 284 -24.48 8.35 -19.21
N MET A 285 -25.38 8.59 -18.28
CA MET A 285 -26.40 7.61 -17.84
C MET A 285 -27.44 7.36 -18.95
#